data_342a7857df4c7b44d1b2cb573f861b05
#
_entry.id   342a7857df4c7b44d1b2cb573f861b05
#
_cell.length_a   1.000
_cell.length_b   1.000
_cell.length_c   1.000
_cell.angle_alpha   90.00
_cell.angle_beta   90.00
_cell.angle_gamma   90.00
#
_symmetry.space_group_name_H-M   'P 1'
#
loop_
_entity.id
_entity.type
_entity.pdbx_description
1 polymer ?
#
loop_
_entity_poly.entity_id
_entity_poly.type
_entity_poly.pdbx_seq_one_letter_code
_entity_poly.pdbx_strand_id
1 'polypeptide(L)'
;MTLRIAVNGFGRIGRNVVRALYESGRRAEITLVAINELADAQGMAHLLKYDTTHGRFVWDVRQECEQLWIGDDGVRLLHHHEIQDLPWRELGVDVVLDCTGVYGSRADGEAHLAAGAKKVLFSHPGGNDLDATVVYGVNHEALLAEHRIVSNASCTTNCIIPVIKLLDEAFDIDSGTVTTIHSAMNDQQVIDSWHTDLRRTRAASQSIIPVDTRLAAGITRIFPKFNDRFEAIAVRVPTINVTAIDLSVTVNRPVKACEVNGLLQKAARETFRGIVDYTELPLVSSDFNHDPHSAIIDGTQTRVSGSHLIKTLVWCDNEWGFANRMLDTTLAMAAQGFR
;
A
#
# COMPACT_ATOMS: atom_id res chain seq x y z
N MET A 1 23.33 6.54 -12.44
CA MET A 1 22.10 7.25 -12.91
C MET A 1 21.00 6.91 -11.94
N THR A 2 20.22 7.90 -11.51
CA THR A 2 19.04 7.68 -10.66
C THR A 2 17.91 7.05 -11.46
N LEU A 3 17.10 6.24 -10.81
CA LEU A 3 15.90 5.63 -11.38
C LEU A 3 14.86 6.70 -11.71
N ARG A 4 14.39 6.76 -12.94
CA ARG A 4 13.44 7.78 -13.41
C ARG A 4 12.01 7.24 -13.30
N ILE A 5 11.21 7.82 -12.42
CA ILE A 5 9.82 7.41 -12.25
C ILE A 5 8.84 8.48 -12.72
N ALA A 6 7.65 8.04 -13.11
CA ALA A 6 6.48 8.89 -13.28
C ALA A 6 5.32 8.36 -12.41
N VAL A 7 4.48 9.26 -11.94
CA VAL A 7 3.25 8.93 -11.19
C VAL A 7 2.06 9.22 -12.09
N ASN A 8 1.24 8.19 -12.36
CA ASN A 8 -0.04 8.33 -13.04
C ASN A 8 -1.15 8.27 -12.00
N GLY A 9 -1.91 9.36 -11.84
CA GLY A 9 -2.88 9.55 -10.76
C GLY A 9 -2.28 10.19 -9.50
N PHE A 10 -2.71 11.40 -9.19
CA PHE A 10 -2.20 12.20 -8.06
C PHE A 10 -3.22 12.32 -6.93
N GLY A 11 -3.97 11.24 -6.70
CA GLY A 11 -4.88 11.06 -5.57
C GLY A 11 -4.14 10.88 -4.24
N ARG A 12 -4.78 10.25 -3.24
CA ARG A 12 -4.16 10.02 -1.92
C ARG A 12 -2.82 9.29 -2.03
N ILE A 13 -2.78 8.15 -2.73
CA ILE A 13 -1.58 7.32 -2.84
C ILE A 13 -0.50 8.02 -3.66
N GLY A 14 -0.81 8.57 -4.83
CA GLY A 14 0.19 9.26 -5.65
C GLY A 14 0.87 10.42 -4.92
N ARG A 15 0.10 11.24 -4.19
CA ARG A 15 0.67 12.33 -3.37
C ARG A 15 1.54 11.80 -2.22
N ASN A 16 1.10 10.73 -1.54
CA ASN A 16 1.88 10.16 -0.45
C ASN A 16 3.15 9.45 -0.93
N VAL A 17 3.15 8.84 -2.12
CA VAL A 17 4.36 8.33 -2.76
C VAL A 17 5.37 9.45 -3.02
N VAL A 18 4.91 10.59 -3.54
CA VAL A 18 5.78 11.75 -3.76
C VAL A 18 6.30 12.31 -2.44
N ARG A 19 5.44 12.50 -1.43
CA ARG A 19 5.87 12.95 -0.10
C ARG A 19 6.90 11.98 0.51
N ALA A 20 6.62 10.68 0.48
CA ALA A 20 7.51 9.65 1.01
C ALA A 20 8.88 9.65 0.31
N LEU A 21 8.91 9.84 -1.03
CA LEU A 21 10.16 9.97 -1.78
C LEU A 21 11.05 11.10 -1.23
N TYR A 22 10.45 12.24 -0.93
CA TYR A 22 11.19 13.41 -0.45
C TYR A 22 11.53 13.34 1.05
N GLU A 23 10.69 12.71 1.87
CA GLU A 23 10.88 12.64 3.32
C GLU A 23 11.77 11.46 3.74
N SER A 24 11.81 10.36 2.96
CA SER A 24 12.64 9.19 3.26
C SER A 24 14.11 9.30 2.79
N GLY A 25 14.49 10.39 2.13
CA GLY A 25 15.85 10.59 1.58
C GLY A 25 16.15 9.80 0.30
N ARG A 26 15.16 9.11 -0.30
CA ARG A 26 15.34 8.27 -1.51
C ARG A 26 15.56 9.05 -2.80
N ARG A 27 15.53 10.37 -2.76
CA ARG A 27 15.88 11.23 -3.91
C ARG A 27 17.29 10.97 -4.48
N ALA A 28 18.18 10.41 -3.67
CA ALA A 28 19.50 10.00 -4.15
C ALA A 28 19.45 8.80 -5.12
N GLU A 29 18.38 8.01 -5.05
CA GLU A 29 18.19 6.78 -5.84
C GLU A 29 17.12 6.95 -6.93
N ILE A 30 16.07 7.74 -6.64
CA ILE A 30 14.87 7.90 -7.47
C ILE A 30 14.70 9.38 -7.87
N THR A 31 14.46 9.62 -9.15
CA THR A 31 14.08 10.92 -9.69
C THR A 31 12.63 10.88 -10.19
N LEU A 32 11.78 11.72 -9.64
CA LEU A 32 10.41 11.94 -10.15
C LEU A 32 10.50 12.87 -11.36
N VAL A 33 10.10 12.39 -12.54
CA VAL A 33 10.22 13.17 -13.79
C VAL A 33 8.88 13.75 -14.24
N ALA A 34 7.78 13.09 -13.94
CA ALA A 34 6.45 13.56 -14.34
C ALA A 34 5.35 13.05 -13.40
N ILE A 35 4.27 13.82 -13.36
CA ILE A 35 3.00 13.45 -12.74
C ILE A 35 1.90 13.69 -13.76
N ASN A 36 1.06 12.68 -14.01
CA ASN A 36 -0.16 12.81 -14.78
C ASN A 36 -1.37 12.84 -13.85
N GLU A 37 -2.17 13.90 -13.96
CA GLU A 37 -3.41 14.08 -13.19
C GLU A 37 -4.37 14.99 -13.97
N LEU A 38 -5.66 14.72 -13.89
CA LEU A 38 -6.69 15.50 -14.61
C LEU A 38 -7.06 16.82 -13.91
N ALA A 39 -6.71 16.95 -12.63
CA ALA A 39 -6.88 18.19 -11.88
C ALA A 39 -5.92 19.29 -12.39
N ASP A 40 -6.26 20.53 -12.15
CA ASP A 40 -5.41 21.68 -12.51
C ASP A 40 -4.11 21.71 -11.67
N ALA A 41 -3.07 22.29 -12.23
CA ALA A 41 -1.75 22.34 -11.63
C ALA A 41 -1.70 23.07 -10.27
N GLN A 42 -2.53 24.10 -10.08
CA GLN A 42 -2.60 24.85 -8.82
C GLN A 42 -3.22 23.98 -7.72
N GLY A 43 -4.30 23.25 -8.05
CA GLY A 43 -4.92 22.28 -7.15
C GLY A 43 -3.98 21.16 -6.76
N MET A 44 -3.20 20.65 -7.72
CA MET A 44 -2.17 19.62 -7.47
C MET A 44 -1.11 20.11 -6.49
N ALA A 45 -0.55 21.31 -6.70
CA ALA A 45 0.43 21.93 -5.82
C ALA A 45 -0.12 22.16 -4.41
N HIS A 46 -1.36 22.68 -4.33
CA HIS A 46 -2.03 22.93 -3.05
C HIS A 46 -2.23 21.63 -2.26
N LEU A 47 -2.76 20.58 -2.90
CA LEU A 47 -3.02 19.29 -2.26
C LEU A 47 -1.75 18.51 -1.91
N LEU A 48 -0.64 18.73 -2.61
CA LEU A 48 0.66 18.21 -2.21
C LEU A 48 1.18 18.93 -0.95
N LYS A 49 1.02 20.26 -0.90
CA LYS A 49 1.53 21.09 0.21
C LYS A 49 0.73 20.91 1.49
N TYR A 50 -0.61 20.81 1.39
CA TYR A 50 -1.50 20.77 2.54
C TYR A 50 -2.33 19.50 2.52
N ASP A 51 -2.27 18.75 3.61
CA ASP A 51 -2.99 17.49 3.79
C ASP A 51 -3.57 17.41 5.19
N THR A 52 -4.85 17.05 5.30
CA THR A 52 -5.54 16.95 6.59
C THR A 52 -4.97 15.81 7.45
N THR A 53 -4.55 14.73 6.82
CA THR A 53 -4.06 13.52 7.48
C THR A 53 -2.58 13.62 7.84
N HIS A 54 -1.74 14.01 6.86
CA HIS A 54 -0.29 14.03 6.98
C HIS A 54 0.29 15.43 7.25
N GLY A 55 -0.57 16.43 7.40
CA GLY A 55 -0.16 17.80 7.71
C GLY A 55 0.51 18.52 6.55
N ARG A 56 1.19 19.60 6.88
CA ARG A 56 1.88 20.42 5.89
C ARG A 56 3.18 19.75 5.45
N PHE A 57 3.33 19.57 4.13
CA PHE A 57 4.56 19.03 3.54
C PHE A 57 5.75 19.95 3.83
N VAL A 58 6.85 19.39 4.31
CA VAL A 58 8.01 20.17 4.78
C VAL A 58 8.76 20.87 3.64
N TRP A 59 8.74 20.27 2.43
CA TRP A 59 9.39 20.84 1.26
C TRP A 59 8.60 22.03 0.71
N ASP A 60 9.31 22.97 0.09
CA ASP A 60 8.67 24.03 -0.66
C ASP A 60 8.00 23.46 -1.92
N VAL A 61 6.79 23.91 -2.19
CA VAL A 61 6.01 23.48 -3.36
C VAL A 61 5.52 24.73 -4.08
N ARG A 62 5.87 24.86 -5.34
CA ARG A 62 5.40 25.93 -6.22
C ARG A 62 5.04 25.37 -7.59
N GLN A 63 4.12 26.02 -8.28
CA GLN A 63 3.71 25.69 -9.63
C GLN A 63 4.09 26.84 -10.57
N GLU A 64 4.73 26.50 -11.67
CA GLU A 64 5.12 27.44 -12.71
C GLU A 64 4.86 26.79 -14.07
N CYS A 65 3.93 27.36 -14.86
CA CYS A 65 3.51 26.75 -16.12
C CYS A 65 3.12 25.26 -15.95
N GLU A 66 3.65 24.38 -16.78
CA GLU A 66 3.43 22.94 -16.77
C GLU A 66 4.43 22.19 -15.85
N GLN A 67 4.93 22.85 -14.81
CA GLN A 67 5.87 22.26 -13.86
C GLN A 67 5.42 22.45 -12.43
N LEU A 68 5.59 21.39 -11.67
CA LEU A 68 5.52 21.39 -10.22
C LEU A 68 6.95 21.36 -9.67
N TRP A 69 7.33 22.39 -8.94
CA TRP A 69 8.61 22.47 -8.25
C TRP A 69 8.47 21.98 -6.83
N ILE A 70 9.32 21.02 -6.44
CA ILE A 70 9.43 20.50 -5.07
C ILE A 70 10.86 20.76 -4.60
N GLY A 71 11.05 21.80 -3.80
CA GLY A 71 12.39 22.36 -3.59
C GLY A 71 12.95 22.86 -4.92
N ASP A 72 14.10 22.29 -5.30
CA ASP A 72 14.79 22.61 -6.58
C ASP A 72 14.47 21.64 -7.71
N ASP A 73 13.65 20.61 -7.47
CA ASP A 73 13.31 19.60 -8.49
C ASP A 73 12.09 20.07 -9.29
N GLY A 74 12.26 20.23 -10.60
CA GLY A 74 11.17 20.51 -11.54
C GLY A 74 10.55 19.21 -12.07
N VAL A 75 9.29 18.97 -11.77
CA VAL A 75 8.51 17.80 -12.19
C VAL A 75 7.51 18.22 -13.25
N ARG A 76 7.51 17.57 -14.41
CA ARG A 76 6.57 17.88 -15.49
C ARG A 76 5.16 17.46 -15.12
N LEU A 77 4.19 18.37 -15.26
CA LEU A 77 2.77 18.09 -15.12
C LEU A 77 2.17 17.68 -16.47
N LEU A 78 1.35 16.67 -16.45
CA LEU A 78 0.62 16.12 -17.60
C LEU A 78 -0.86 16.02 -17.22
N HIS A 79 -1.75 16.19 -18.22
CA HIS A 79 -3.21 16.19 -18.04
C HIS A 79 -3.89 15.29 -19.09
N HIS A 80 -3.29 14.13 -19.40
CA HIS A 80 -3.81 13.20 -20.38
C HIS A 80 -4.79 12.22 -19.76
N HIS A 81 -5.93 12.02 -20.44
CA HIS A 81 -6.93 11.02 -20.07
C HIS A 81 -6.50 9.61 -20.41
N GLU A 82 -5.90 9.44 -21.58
CA GLU A 82 -5.59 8.13 -22.14
C GLU A 82 -4.11 7.78 -21.94
N ILE A 83 -3.85 6.53 -21.57
CA ILE A 83 -2.48 6.04 -21.31
C ILE A 83 -1.59 6.17 -22.54
N GLN A 84 -2.13 5.93 -23.73
CA GLN A 84 -1.40 5.97 -24.99
C GLN A 84 -0.87 7.35 -25.36
N ASP A 85 -1.45 8.42 -24.79
CA ASP A 85 -1.03 9.80 -25.06
C ASP A 85 0.08 10.28 -24.12
N LEU A 86 0.47 9.43 -23.15
CA LEU A 86 1.48 9.75 -22.15
C LEU A 86 2.89 9.66 -22.74
N PRO A 87 3.74 10.71 -22.63
CA PRO A 87 5.04 10.80 -23.31
C PRO A 87 6.15 10.08 -22.53
N TRP A 88 5.94 8.87 -22.03
CA TRP A 88 6.92 8.15 -21.20
C TRP A 88 8.24 7.94 -21.88
N ARG A 89 8.22 7.66 -23.21
CA ARG A 89 9.43 7.48 -24.01
C ARG A 89 10.27 8.76 -24.10
N GLU A 90 9.61 9.90 -24.37
CA GLU A 90 10.27 11.22 -24.44
C GLU A 90 10.90 11.59 -23.11
N LEU A 91 10.20 11.31 -22.02
CA LEU A 91 10.63 11.61 -20.66
C LEU A 91 11.65 10.59 -20.11
N GLY A 92 11.91 9.51 -20.83
CA GLY A 92 12.84 8.46 -20.41
C GLY A 92 12.44 7.79 -19.09
N VAL A 93 11.13 7.49 -18.94
CA VAL A 93 10.59 6.88 -17.73
C VAL A 93 11.02 5.42 -17.63
N ASP A 94 11.66 5.06 -16.53
CA ASP A 94 12.03 3.68 -16.23
C ASP A 94 10.83 2.92 -15.65
N VAL A 95 10.16 3.47 -14.61
CA VAL A 95 9.00 2.85 -13.98
C VAL A 95 7.86 3.85 -13.86
N VAL A 96 6.67 3.47 -14.33
CA VAL A 96 5.44 4.18 -14.03
C VAL A 96 4.82 3.60 -12.77
N LEU A 97 4.49 4.47 -11.81
CA LEU A 97 3.68 4.14 -10.65
C LEU A 97 2.23 4.52 -10.97
N ASP A 98 1.40 3.54 -11.31
CA ASP A 98 -0.03 3.80 -11.54
C ASP A 98 -0.77 3.85 -10.20
N CYS A 99 -1.19 5.05 -9.83
CA CYS A 99 -1.89 5.37 -8.59
C CYS A 99 -3.33 5.86 -8.86
N THR A 100 -3.86 5.61 -10.05
CA THR A 100 -5.22 6.06 -10.44
C THR A 100 -6.32 5.29 -9.73
N GLY A 101 -6.07 4.01 -9.40
CA GLY A 101 -7.09 3.09 -8.90
C GLY A 101 -8.12 2.66 -9.96
N VAL A 102 -7.94 3.09 -11.20
CA VAL A 102 -8.84 2.79 -12.33
C VAL A 102 -8.27 1.65 -13.19
N TYR A 103 -6.98 1.71 -13.47
CA TYR A 103 -6.25 0.76 -14.29
C TYR A 103 -5.67 -0.37 -13.42
N GLY A 104 -5.58 -1.60 -13.93
CA GLY A 104 -5.01 -2.72 -13.17
C GLY A 104 -5.02 -4.04 -13.94
N SER A 105 -5.40 -4.01 -15.21
CA SER A 105 -5.32 -5.15 -16.10
C SER A 105 -3.95 -5.25 -16.78
N ARG A 106 -3.64 -6.41 -17.36
CA ARG A 106 -2.45 -6.57 -18.21
C ARG A 106 -2.48 -5.59 -19.39
N ALA A 107 -3.64 -5.38 -20.01
CA ALA A 107 -3.79 -4.46 -21.14
C ALA A 107 -3.41 -3.01 -20.76
N ASP A 108 -3.77 -2.55 -19.57
CA ASP A 108 -3.40 -1.23 -19.08
C ASP A 108 -1.87 -1.12 -18.87
N GLY A 109 -1.27 -2.17 -18.31
CA GLY A 109 0.19 -2.24 -18.16
C GLY A 109 0.90 -2.22 -19.51
N GLU A 110 0.42 -2.99 -20.48
CA GLU A 110 0.95 -3.01 -21.86
C GLU A 110 0.81 -1.66 -22.56
N ALA A 111 -0.28 -0.92 -22.30
CA ALA A 111 -0.45 0.44 -22.83
C ALA A 111 0.62 1.40 -22.28
N HIS A 112 0.96 1.34 -20.99
CA HIS A 112 2.07 2.12 -20.43
C HIS A 112 3.42 1.73 -21.05
N LEU A 113 3.66 0.42 -21.26
CA LEU A 113 4.88 -0.05 -21.90
C LEU A 113 4.97 0.43 -23.37
N ALA A 114 3.84 0.41 -24.10
CA ALA A 114 3.78 0.92 -25.48
C ALA A 114 4.04 2.43 -25.54
N ALA A 115 3.55 3.20 -24.57
CA ALA A 115 3.83 4.63 -24.39
C ALA A 115 5.32 4.92 -24.08
N GLY A 116 6.08 3.89 -23.69
CA GLY A 116 7.53 3.96 -23.57
C GLY A 116 8.08 3.77 -22.15
N ALA A 117 7.27 3.48 -21.16
CA ALA A 117 7.76 3.03 -19.86
C ALA A 117 8.46 1.68 -19.97
N LYS A 118 9.50 1.44 -19.17
CA LYS A 118 10.19 0.14 -19.17
C LYS A 118 9.46 -0.87 -18.27
N LYS A 119 8.93 -0.42 -17.14
CA LYS A 119 8.15 -1.22 -16.19
C LYS A 119 6.97 -0.41 -15.64
N VAL A 120 5.97 -1.11 -15.09
CA VAL A 120 4.76 -0.55 -14.49
C VAL A 120 4.52 -1.19 -13.12
N LEU A 121 4.24 -0.37 -12.12
CA LEU A 121 3.85 -0.81 -10.79
C LEU A 121 2.47 -0.24 -10.45
N PHE A 122 1.47 -1.11 -10.32
CA PHE A 122 0.13 -0.73 -9.87
C PHE A 122 0.08 -0.59 -8.34
N SER A 123 -0.53 0.48 -7.84
CA SER A 123 -0.72 0.77 -6.42
C SER A 123 -1.91 0.03 -5.78
N HIS A 124 -2.44 -0.99 -6.41
CA HIS A 124 -3.59 -1.76 -5.95
C HIS A 124 -3.54 -3.18 -6.52
N PRO A 125 -4.38 -4.11 -6.01
CA PRO A 125 -4.43 -5.47 -6.54
C PRO A 125 -4.82 -5.45 -8.02
N GLY A 126 -3.93 -5.95 -8.85
CA GLY A 126 -4.17 -6.09 -10.29
C GLY A 126 -4.78 -7.45 -10.65
N GLY A 127 -4.99 -7.67 -11.96
CA GLY A 127 -5.45 -8.94 -12.52
C GLY A 127 -4.56 -10.13 -12.16
N ASN A 128 -5.08 -11.33 -12.34
CA ASN A 128 -4.31 -12.57 -12.09
C ASN A 128 -3.27 -12.84 -13.19
N ASP A 129 -3.37 -12.13 -14.28
CA ASP A 129 -2.56 -12.22 -15.49
C ASP A 129 -1.35 -11.27 -15.49
N LEU A 130 -1.13 -10.50 -14.43
CA LEU A 130 0.07 -9.68 -14.26
C LEU A 130 1.30 -10.57 -14.04
N ASP A 131 2.50 -10.03 -14.32
CA ASP A 131 3.75 -10.79 -14.18
C ASP A 131 4.02 -11.17 -12.72
N ALA A 132 3.71 -10.27 -11.77
CA ALA A 132 3.84 -10.55 -10.35
C ALA A 132 2.89 -9.68 -9.49
N THR A 133 2.54 -10.19 -8.31
CA THR A 133 1.99 -9.41 -7.20
C THR A 133 2.99 -9.49 -6.05
N VAL A 134 3.45 -8.33 -5.60
CA VAL A 134 4.55 -8.22 -4.65
C VAL A 134 4.06 -7.67 -3.31
N VAL A 135 4.48 -8.33 -2.23
CA VAL A 135 4.51 -7.81 -0.87
C VAL A 135 5.98 -7.72 -0.47
N TYR A 136 6.48 -6.47 -0.39
CA TYR A 136 7.88 -6.24 -0.11
C TYR A 136 8.30 -6.82 1.25
N GLY A 137 9.46 -7.44 1.30
CA GLY A 137 9.94 -8.19 2.47
C GLY A 137 9.48 -9.66 2.51
N VAL A 138 8.47 -10.03 1.70
CA VAL A 138 7.94 -11.41 1.70
C VAL A 138 8.28 -12.16 0.42
N ASN A 139 8.02 -11.58 -0.75
CA ASN A 139 8.25 -12.25 -2.04
C ASN A 139 8.92 -11.36 -3.10
N HIS A 140 9.45 -10.19 -2.73
CA HIS A 140 10.11 -9.28 -3.68
C HIS A 140 11.38 -9.86 -4.28
N GLU A 141 12.04 -10.81 -3.61
CA GLU A 141 13.21 -11.52 -4.10
C GLU A 141 12.90 -12.45 -5.29
N ALA A 142 11.62 -12.81 -5.48
CA ALA A 142 11.17 -13.59 -6.62
C ALA A 142 10.93 -12.74 -7.89
N LEU A 143 11.16 -11.43 -7.83
CA LEU A 143 11.09 -10.57 -9.00
C LEU A 143 12.21 -10.92 -9.99
N LEU A 144 11.87 -10.93 -11.28
CA LEU A 144 12.77 -11.21 -12.39
C LEU A 144 12.86 -9.99 -13.31
N ALA A 145 13.88 -9.94 -14.16
CA ALA A 145 14.07 -8.85 -15.13
C ALA A 145 12.90 -8.73 -16.12
N GLU A 146 12.32 -9.86 -16.51
CA GLU A 146 11.15 -9.96 -17.39
C GLU A 146 9.83 -9.54 -16.74
N HIS A 147 9.74 -9.45 -15.41
CA HIS A 147 8.55 -8.95 -14.73
C HIS A 147 8.44 -7.43 -14.93
N ARG A 148 7.63 -7.05 -15.90
CA ARG A 148 7.47 -5.65 -16.32
C ARG A 148 6.18 -5.00 -15.83
N ILE A 149 5.15 -5.78 -15.58
CA ILE A 149 3.82 -5.33 -15.14
C ILE A 149 3.52 -5.98 -13.78
N VAL A 150 3.70 -5.20 -12.73
CA VAL A 150 3.68 -5.70 -11.34
C VAL A 150 2.61 -4.96 -10.53
N SER A 151 1.97 -5.66 -9.59
CA SER A 151 1.09 -5.07 -8.59
C SER A 151 1.78 -5.06 -7.22
N ASN A 152 1.67 -3.94 -6.50
CA ASN A 152 2.10 -3.82 -5.10
C ASN A 152 1.07 -4.38 -4.10
N ALA A 153 0.13 -5.20 -4.55
CA ALA A 153 -0.99 -5.70 -3.76
C ALA A 153 -1.86 -4.56 -3.15
N SER A 154 -2.53 -4.80 -2.02
CA SER A 154 -3.25 -3.76 -1.28
C SER A 154 -2.51 -3.36 0.00
N CYS A 155 -2.87 -2.21 0.59
CA CYS A 155 -2.34 -1.78 1.89
C CYS A 155 -2.58 -2.84 2.98
N THR A 156 -3.79 -3.42 3.03
CA THR A 156 -4.13 -4.47 3.99
C THR A 156 -3.39 -5.78 3.74
N THR A 157 -3.13 -6.14 2.49
CA THR A 157 -2.29 -7.29 2.15
C THR A 157 -0.84 -7.06 2.59
N ASN A 158 -0.26 -5.89 2.33
CA ASN A 158 1.09 -5.54 2.79
C ASN A 158 1.21 -5.57 4.32
N CYS A 159 0.15 -5.21 5.04
CA CYS A 159 0.11 -5.25 6.49
C CYS A 159 0.09 -6.69 7.03
N ILE A 160 -0.81 -7.54 6.54
CA ILE A 160 -1.09 -8.81 7.20
C ILE A 160 -0.21 -9.97 6.74
N ILE A 161 0.27 -9.95 5.50
CA ILE A 161 1.05 -11.05 4.91
C ILE A 161 2.37 -11.32 5.65
N PRO A 162 3.16 -10.33 6.08
CA PRO A 162 4.35 -10.57 6.90
C PRO A 162 4.02 -11.27 8.22
N VAL A 163 2.90 -10.90 8.86
CA VAL A 163 2.47 -11.50 10.13
C VAL A 163 2.01 -12.94 9.92
N ILE A 164 1.21 -13.21 8.89
CA ILE A 164 0.80 -14.58 8.53
C ILE A 164 2.03 -15.45 8.23
N LYS A 165 3.01 -14.94 7.46
CA LYS A 165 4.25 -15.67 7.16
C LYS A 165 4.97 -16.09 8.44
N LEU A 166 5.17 -15.16 9.37
CA LEU A 166 5.87 -15.43 10.63
C LEU A 166 5.13 -16.47 11.50
N LEU A 167 3.83 -16.32 11.65
CA LEU A 167 3.01 -17.25 12.44
C LEU A 167 2.95 -18.63 11.80
N ASP A 168 2.88 -18.70 10.49
CA ASP A 168 2.82 -19.93 9.75
C ASP A 168 4.14 -20.73 9.81
N GLU A 169 5.26 -20.07 9.55
CA GLU A 169 6.59 -20.69 9.63
C GLU A 169 6.91 -21.21 11.05
N ALA A 170 6.40 -20.50 12.07
CA ALA A 170 6.67 -20.86 13.46
C ALA A 170 5.67 -21.87 14.04
N PHE A 171 4.39 -21.80 13.67
CA PHE A 171 3.32 -22.51 14.37
C PHE A 171 2.44 -23.37 13.45
N ASP A 172 2.67 -23.36 12.14
CA ASP A 172 1.92 -24.12 11.12
C ASP A 172 0.41 -23.80 11.15
N ILE A 173 0.03 -22.75 10.44
CA ILE A 173 -1.36 -22.29 10.37
C ILE A 173 -2.22 -23.32 9.62
N ASP A 174 -3.31 -23.75 10.24
CA ASP A 174 -4.35 -24.53 9.59
C ASP A 174 -5.33 -23.63 8.83
N SER A 175 -5.92 -22.66 9.49
CA SER A 175 -6.94 -21.76 8.93
C SER A 175 -6.96 -20.43 9.67
N GLY A 176 -7.65 -19.44 9.11
CA GLY A 176 -7.75 -18.13 9.74
C GLY A 176 -8.88 -17.25 9.25
N THR A 177 -9.19 -16.24 10.04
CA THR A 177 -10.13 -15.17 9.69
C THR A 177 -9.49 -13.81 9.93
N VAL A 178 -9.82 -12.85 9.07
CA VAL A 178 -9.31 -11.49 9.15
C VAL A 178 -10.47 -10.49 9.16
N THR A 179 -10.46 -9.61 10.15
CA THR A 179 -11.36 -8.45 10.15
C THR A 179 -10.54 -7.19 9.99
N THR A 180 -10.78 -6.43 8.92
CA THR A 180 -10.19 -5.11 8.76
C THR A 180 -11.14 -4.04 9.32
N ILE A 181 -10.63 -3.25 10.27
CA ILE A 181 -11.29 -2.06 10.82
C ILE A 181 -10.61 -0.87 10.13
N HIS A 182 -11.21 -0.45 9.00
CA HIS A 182 -10.55 0.44 8.04
C HIS A 182 -11.08 1.87 8.16
N SER A 183 -10.20 2.84 8.02
CA SER A 183 -10.58 4.26 7.90
C SER A 183 -11.49 4.51 6.70
N ALA A 184 -12.20 5.63 6.71
CA ALA A 184 -13.02 6.07 5.59
C ALA A 184 -12.14 6.27 4.33
N MET A 185 -12.69 5.94 3.17
CA MET A 185 -12.02 6.09 1.87
C MET A 185 -12.84 7.02 0.97
N ASN A 186 -12.22 7.50 -0.12
CA ASN A 186 -12.85 8.44 -1.06
C ASN A 186 -14.13 7.91 -1.73
N ASP A 187 -14.32 6.59 -1.79
CA ASP A 187 -15.53 5.96 -2.32
C ASP A 187 -16.66 5.84 -1.30
N GLN A 188 -16.46 6.38 -0.08
CA GLN A 188 -17.47 6.45 0.96
C GLN A 188 -18.07 7.86 1.04
N GLN A 189 -19.42 7.93 1.07
CA GLN A 189 -20.12 9.20 1.08
C GLN A 189 -19.93 9.96 2.40
N VAL A 190 -19.76 11.29 2.33
CA VAL A 190 -19.68 12.15 3.53
C VAL A 190 -21.05 12.30 4.20
N ILE A 191 -22.11 12.42 3.38
CA ILE A 191 -23.52 12.41 3.78
C ILE A 191 -24.25 11.37 2.94
N ASP A 192 -25.45 10.94 3.37
CA ASP A 192 -26.23 9.94 2.65
C ASP A 192 -26.45 10.37 1.19
N SER A 193 -26.01 9.55 0.23
CA SER A 193 -26.25 9.76 -1.18
C SER A 193 -26.27 8.42 -1.95
N TRP A 194 -26.77 8.44 -3.17
CA TRP A 194 -26.93 7.22 -3.95
C TRP A 194 -25.59 6.52 -4.26
N HIS A 195 -25.60 5.20 -4.11
CA HIS A 195 -24.52 4.31 -4.49
C HIS A 195 -25.10 2.94 -4.86
N THR A 196 -24.47 2.19 -5.78
CA THR A 196 -24.90 0.85 -6.20
C THR A 196 -24.89 -0.17 -5.05
N ASP A 197 -23.90 -0.10 -4.18
CA ASP A 197 -23.88 -0.81 -2.90
C ASP A 197 -24.63 0.03 -1.87
N LEU A 198 -25.77 -0.50 -1.39
CA LEU A 198 -26.65 0.22 -0.48
C LEU A 198 -26.03 0.53 0.89
N ARG A 199 -25.04 -0.23 1.33
CA ARG A 199 -24.29 0.08 2.57
C ARG A 199 -23.40 1.32 2.40
N ARG A 200 -22.89 1.54 1.21
CA ARG A 200 -22.06 2.72 0.89
C ARG A 200 -22.85 3.99 0.63
N THR A 201 -24.18 3.93 0.64
CA THR A 201 -25.04 5.13 0.58
C THR A 201 -24.98 5.97 1.86
N ARG A 202 -24.41 5.44 2.94
CA ARG A 202 -24.49 6.02 4.29
C ARG A 202 -23.28 6.89 4.61
N ALA A 203 -23.51 7.87 5.48
CA ALA A 203 -22.51 8.85 5.92
C ALA A 203 -21.33 8.20 6.65
N ALA A 204 -20.12 8.41 6.14
CA ALA A 204 -18.88 7.86 6.69
C ALA A 204 -18.59 8.31 8.12
N SER A 205 -18.96 9.55 8.46
CA SER A 205 -18.63 10.17 9.76
C SER A 205 -19.47 9.67 10.93
N GLN A 206 -20.53 8.89 10.68
CA GLN A 206 -21.50 8.48 11.71
C GLN A 206 -21.86 7.00 11.68
N SER A 207 -21.21 6.20 10.84
CA SER A 207 -21.59 4.82 10.65
C SER A 207 -20.39 3.88 10.66
N ILE A 208 -20.56 2.67 11.19
CA ILE A 208 -19.71 1.52 10.94
C ILE A 208 -20.29 0.79 9.73
N ILE A 209 -19.55 0.72 8.64
CA ILE A 209 -20.07 0.28 7.34
C ILE A 209 -19.35 -1.00 6.91
N PRO A 210 -20.02 -2.17 6.92
CA PRO A 210 -19.48 -3.37 6.30
C PRO A 210 -19.33 -3.17 4.79
N VAL A 211 -18.19 -3.57 4.23
CA VAL A 211 -17.90 -3.50 2.80
C VAL A 211 -17.26 -4.79 2.32
N ASP A 212 -17.39 -5.07 1.03
CA ASP A 212 -16.72 -6.22 0.44
C ASP A 212 -15.20 -6.04 0.45
N THR A 213 -14.49 -7.15 0.64
CA THR A 213 -13.04 -7.19 0.61
C THR A 213 -12.54 -8.40 -0.18
N ARG A 214 -11.42 -8.21 -0.88
CA ARG A 214 -10.71 -9.30 -1.57
C ARG A 214 -9.46 -9.73 -0.80
N LEU A 215 -9.39 -9.46 0.50
CA LEU A 215 -8.18 -9.74 1.29
C LEU A 215 -7.87 -11.23 1.37
N ALA A 216 -8.87 -12.10 1.53
CA ALA A 216 -8.68 -13.56 1.50
C ALA A 216 -8.06 -14.03 0.18
N ALA A 217 -8.57 -13.55 -0.95
CA ALA A 217 -7.97 -13.81 -2.27
C ALA A 217 -6.54 -13.24 -2.39
N GLY A 218 -6.27 -12.09 -1.77
CA GLY A 218 -4.93 -11.52 -1.69
C GLY A 218 -3.96 -12.39 -0.90
N ILE A 219 -4.40 -12.97 0.22
CA ILE A 219 -3.62 -13.93 1.03
C ILE A 219 -3.31 -15.18 0.19
N THR A 220 -4.32 -15.77 -0.44
CA THR A 220 -4.17 -16.95 -1.30
C THR A 220 -3.23 -16.69 -2.48
N ARG A 221 -3.26 -15.49 -3.06
CA ARG A 221 -2.36 -15.13 -4.18
C ARG A 221 -0.88 -15.17 -3.76
N ILE A 222 -0.56 -14.74 -2.55
CA ILE A 222 0.82 -14.77 -2.02
C ILE A 222 1.17 -16.16 -1.46
N PHE A 223 0.23 -16.80 -0.79
CA PHE A 223 0.39 -18.14 -0.20
C PHE A 223 -0.68 -19.11 -0.72
N PRO A 224 -0.48 -19.76 -1.89
CA PRO A 224 -1.47 -20.66 -2.49
C PRO A 224 -1.93 -21.81 -1.60
N LYS A 225 -1.12 -22.21 -0.62
CA LYS A 225 -1.47 -23.24 0.36
C LYS A 225 -2.68 -22.88 1.24
N PHE A 226 -3.03 -21.59 1.31
CA PHE A 226 -4.18 -21.10 2.08
C PHE A 226 -5.46 -20.96 1.25
N ASN A 227 -5.51 -21.56 0.06
CA ASN A 227 -6.75 -21.61 -0.70
C ASN A 227 -7.86 -22.22 0.16
N ASP A 228 -9.02 -21.55 0.22
CA ASP A 228 -10.20 -21.92 1.02
C ASP A 228 -9.94 -22.08 2.54
N ARG A 229 -8.81 -21.55 3.06
CA ARG A 229 -8.47 -21.60 4.48
C ARG A 229 -8.53 -20.26 5.19
N PHE A 230 -8.68 -19.17 4.44
CA PHE A 230 -8.85 -17.82 4.99
C PHE A 230 -10.13 -17.19 4.50
N GLU A 231 -10.84 -16.55 5.44
CA GLU A 231 -11.96 -15.68 5.16
C GLU A 231 -11.71 -14.27 5.72
N ALA A 232 -12.32 -13.27 5.09
CA ALA A 232 -12.12 -11.89 5.50
C ALA A 232 -13.40 -11.08 5.44
N ILE A 233 -13.59 -10.21 6.43
CA ILE A 233 -14.58 -9.14 6.39
C ILE A 233 -13.89 -7.78 6.53
N ALA A 234 -14.51 -6.74 6.02
CA ALA A 234 -14.04 -5.37 6.19
C ALA A 234 -15.16 -4.49 6.72
N VAL A 235 -14.82 -3.64 7.67
CA VAL A 235 -15.72 -2.59 8.15
C VAL A 235 -15.00 -1.24 8.07
N ARG A 236 -15.67 -0.22 7.56
CA ARG A 236 -15.20 1.16 7.62
C ARG A 236 -15.70 1.83 8.87
N VAL A 237 -14.85 2.61 9.49
CA VAL A 237 -15.13 3.35 10.73
C VAL A 237 -14.91 4.84 10.53
N PRO A 238 -15.51 5.72 11.36
CA PRO A 238 -15.39 7.17 11.25
C PRO A 238 -14.01 7.72 11.66
N THR A 239 -12.94 7.22 11.05
CA THR A 239 -11.57 7.72 11.17
C THR A 239 -11.04 8.07 9.79
N ILE A 240 -10.13 9.04 9.70
CA ILE A 240 -9.62 9.54 8.42
C ILE A 240 -8.40 8.75 7.91
N ASN A 241 -7.70 8.05 8.80
CA ASN A 241 -6.52 7.25 8.46
C ASN A 241 -6.27 6.19 9.52
N VAL A 242 -5.34 5.30 9.25
CA VAL A 242 -4.93 4.12 10.03
C VAL A 242 -6.00 3.03 10.06
N THR A 243 -5.58 1.85 9.71
CA THR A 243 -6.37 0.62 9.72
C THR A 243 -5.89 -0.28 10.85
N ALA A 244 -6.82 -0.85 11.60
CA ALA A 244 -6.55 -1.97 12.49
C ALA A 244 -6.95 -3.29 11.78
N ILE A 245 -6.12 -4.31 11.87
CA ILE A 245 -6.41 -5.64 11.36
C ILE A 245 -6.44 -6.62 12.52
N ASP A 246 -7.60 -7.21 12.73
CA ASP A 246 -7.82 -8.30 13.68
C ASP A 246 -7.62 -9.62 12.95
N LEU A 247 -6.51 -10.31 13.25
CA LEU A 247 -6.19 -11.62 12.71
C LEU A 247 -6.45 -12.69 13.76
N SER A 248 -7.22 -13.71 13.41
CA SER A 248 -7.40 -14.92 14.20
C SER A 248 -6.99 -16.13 13.37
N VAL A 249 -6.05 -16.93 13.87
CA VAL A 249 -5.57 -18.14 13.17
C VAL A 249 -5.55 -19.35 14.10
N THR A 250 -5.95 -20.50 13.56
CA THR A 250 -5.79 -21.78 14.21
C THR A 250 -4.46 -22.39 13.76
N VAL A 251 -3.68 -22.91 14.71
CA VAL A 251 -2.35 -23.48 14.47
C VAL A 251 -2.27 -24.94 14.91
N ASN A 252 -1.40 -25.72 14.27
CA ASN A 252 -1.28 -27.16 14.50
C ASN A 252 -0.45 -27.54 15.73
N ARG A 253 0.30 -26.59 16.29
CA ARG A 253 1.05 -26.85 17.54
C ARG A 253 0.59 -25.93 18.68
N PRO A 254 0.62 -26.42 19.92
CA PRO A 254 0.29 -25.61 21.08
C PRO A 254 1.25 -24.42 21.23
N VAL A 255 0.71 -23.26 21.61
CA VAL A 255 1.46 -22.00 21.73
C VAL A 255 0.93 -21.16 22.89
N LYS A 256 1.79 -20.29 23.44
CA LYS A 256 1.44 -19.27 24.44
C LYS A 256 1.59 -17.87 23.85
N ALA A 257 0.83 -16.90 24.36
CA ALA A 257 0.90 -15.53 23.89
C ALA A 257 2.32 -14.92 24.00
N CYS A 258 3.09 -15.27 25.01
CA CYS A 258 4.48 -14.80 25.15
C CYS A 258 5.41 -15.35 24.05
N GLU A 259 5.15 -16.56 23.54
CA GLU A 259 5.93 -17.13 22.42
C GLU A 259 5.59 -16.38 21.11
N VAL A 260 4.30 -16.09 20.89
CA VAL A 260 3.85 -15.29 19.74
C VAL A 260 4.48 -13.91 19.78
N ASN A 261 4.38 -13.19 20.91
CA ASN A 261 4.96 -11.87 21.06
C ASN A 261 6.49 -11.89 20.90
N GLY A 262 7.18 -12.87 21.48
CA GLY A 262 8.63 -13.00 21.34
C GLY A 262 9.08 -13.22 19.89
N LEU A 263 8.33 -14.03 19.11
CA LEU A 263 8.56 -14.24 17.69
C LEU A 263 8.40 -12.93 16.90
N LEU A 264 7.26 -12.24 17.09
CA LEU A 264 6.90 -11.04 16.33
C LEU A 264 7.83 -9.87 16.67
N GLN A 265 8.16 -9.69 17.95
CA GLN A 265 9.11 -8.66 18.40
C GLN A 265 10.52 -8.90 17.83
N LYS A 266 10.98 -10.16 17.81
CA LYS A 266 12.27 -10.51 17.21
C LYS A 266 12.28 -10.20 15.71
N ALA A 267 11.25 -10.63 14.99
CA ALA A 267 11.14 -10.39 13.55
C ALA A 267 11.14 -8.90 13.18
N ALA A 268 10.45 -8.05 13.97
CA ALA A 268 10.44 -6.60 13.78
C ALA A 268 11.85 -5.98 13.90
N ARG A 269 12.71 -6.54 14.78
CA ARG A 269 14.07 -6.04 14.97
C ARG A 269 15.10 -6.58 13.97
N GLU A 270 14.83 -7.76 13.39
CA GLU A 270 15.75 -8.51 12.54
C GLU A 270 15.24 -8.62 11.10
N THR A 271 14.48 -9.68 10.79
CA THR A 271 14.10 -10.11 9.44
C THR A 271 13.21 -9.10 8.71
N PHE A 272 12.30 -8.43 9.44
CA PHE A 272 11.36 -7.44 8.88
C PHE A 272 11.64 -6.02 9.37
N ARG A 273 12.88 -5.75 9.76
CA ARG A 273 13.28 -4.39 10.20
C ARG A 273 12.92 -3.33 9.16
N GLY A 274 12.20 -2.29 9.58
CA GLY A 274 11.72 -1.20 8.72
C GLY A 274 10.46 -1.53 7.89
N ILE A 275 9.96 -2.78 8.00
CA ILE A 275 8.73 -3.23 7.35
C ILE A 275 7.66 -3.55 8.39
N VAL A 276 8.05 -4.23 9.46
CA VAL A 276 7.20 -4.57 10.61
C VAL A 276 7.76 -3.91 11.86
N ASP A 277 6.89 -3.38 12.69
CA ASP A 277 7.23 -2.89 14.04
C ASP A 277 6.39 -3.60 15.10
N TYR A 278 6.77 -3.42 16.36
CA TYR A 278 6.14 -4.05 17.52
C TYR A 278 6.08 -3.07 18.70
N THR A 279 4.90 -2.91 19.29
CA THR A 279 4.71 -2.05 20.45
C THR A 279 3.98 -2.77 21.59
N GLU A 280 4.28 -2.39 22.83
CA GLU A 280 3.53 -2.72 24.05
C GLU A 280 2.99 -1.45 24.74
N LEU A 281 3.08 -0.31 24.07
CA LEU A 281 2.53 0.94 24.57
C LEU A 281 1.00 0.97 24.36
N PRO A 282 0.25 1.63 25.24
CA PRO A 282 -1.20 1.74 25.13
C PRO A 282 -1.61 2.81 24.09
N LEU A 283 -1.33 2.53 22.83
CA LEU A 283 -1.53 3.45 21.72
C LEU A 283 -2.89 3.24 21.06
N VAL A 284 -3.33 4.25 20.29
CA VAL A 284 -4.55 4.24 19.49
C VAL A 284 -4.26 4.60 18.03
N SER A 285 -5.24 4.48 17.15
CA SER A 285 -5.04 4.63 15.70
C SER A 285 -4.30 5.91 15.28
N SER A 286 -4.60 7.05 15.91
CA SER A 286 -3.96 8.33 15.57
C SER A 286 -2.46 8.38 15.86
N ASP A 287 -1.95 7.55 16.77
CA ASP A 287 -0.53 7.50 17.12
C ASP A 287 0.32 6.82 16.03
N PHE A 288 -0.31 6.06 15.14
CA PHE A 288 0.32 5.38 14.02
C PHE A 288 0.23 6.16 12.70
N ASN A 289 -0.34 7.38 12.75
CA ASN A 289 -0.41 8.22 11.56
C ASN A 289 1.00 8.62 11.10
N HIS A 290 1.25 8.52 9.80
CA HIS A 290 2.55 8.81 9.19
C HIS A 290 3.67 7.83 9.59
N ASP A 291 3.32 6.63 10.05
CA ASP A 291 4.29 5.56 10.33
C ASP A 291 4.64 4.81 9.02
N PRO A 292 5.93 4.64 8.68
CA PRO A 292 6.36 4.03 7.42
C PRO A 292 6.27 2.50 7.40
N HIS A 293 6.03 1.85 8.52
CA HIS A 293 5.93 0.40 8.58
C HIS A 293 4.65 -0.11 7.91
N SER A 294 4.73 -1.27 7.29
CA SER A 294 3.56 -1.95 6.71
C SER A 294 2.64 -2.53 7.77
N ALA A 295 3.21 -2.91 8.91
CA ALA A 295 2.51 -3.54 10.03
C ALA A 295 3.15 -3.14 11.35
N ILE A 296 2.36 -2.65 12.29
CA ILE A 296 2.79 -2.43 13.68
C ILE A 296 1.97 -3.36 14.57
N ILE A 297 2.63 -4.33 15.18
CA ILE A 297 1.99 -5.34 16.01
C ILE A 297 1.74 -4.79 17.40
N ASP A 298 0.50 -4.83 17.86
CA ASP A 298 0.13 -4.49 19.23
C ASP A 298 0.28 -5.74 20.13
N GLY A 299 1.43 -5.87 20.77
CA GLY A 299 1.73 -7.00 21.67
C GLY A 299 0.81 -7.07 22.87
N THR A 300 0.19 -5.94 23.27
CA THR A 300 -0.76 -5.90 24.40
C THR A 300 -2.08 -6.58 24.04
N GLN A 301 -2.40 -6.73 22.75
CA GLN A 301 -3.64 -7.31 22.23
C GLN A 301 -3.49 -8.75 21.74
N THR A 302 -2.31 -9.35 21.82
CA THR A 302 -2.12 -10.77 21.51
C THR A 302 -2.87 -11.65 22.51
N ARG A 303 -3.66 -12.59 22.00
CA ARG A 303 -4.40 -13.59 22.81
C ARG A 303 -4.17 -14.99 22.24
N VAL A 304 -4.20 -15.97 23.10
CA VAL A 304 -4.23 -17.39 22.71
C VAL A 304 -5.35 -18.08 23.47
N SER A 305 -6.26 -18.71 22.74
CA SER A 305 -7.38 -19.47 23.31
C SER A 305 -7.20 -20.96 23.02
N GLY A 306 -7.42 -21.80 24.02
CA GLY A 306 -7.30 -23.25 23.89
C GLY A 306 -5.94 -23.73 23.37
N SER A 307 -4.86 -22.96 23.57
CA SER A 307 -3.49 -23.18 23.10
C SER A 307 -3.29 -23.27 21.57
N HIS A 308 -4.32 -23.20 20.74
CA HIS A 308 -4.21 -23.34 19.27
C HIS A 308 -4.84 -22.19 18.50
N LEU A 309 -5.67 -21.34 19.11
CA LEU A 309 -6.25 -20.18 18.45
C LEU A 309 -5.45 -18.92 18.85
N ILE A 310 -4.67 -18.40 17.95
CA ILE A 310 -3.93 -17.15 18.10
C ILE A 310 -4.79 -15.99 17.57
N LYS A 311 -4.85 -14.90 18.34
CA LYS A 311 -5.45 -13.63 17.93
C LYS A 311 -4.42 -12.52 18.09
N THR A 312 -4.24 -11.72 17.04
CA THR A 312 -3.36 -10.55 17.05
C THR A 312 -4.09 -9.32 16.53
N LEU A 313 -3.74 -8.15 17.04
CA LEU A 313 -4.15 -6.85 16.50
C LEU A 313 -2.93 -6.19 15.85
N VAL A 314 -3.10 -5.74 14.61
CA VAL A 314 -2.03 -5.13 13.81
C VAL A 314 -2.51 -3.79 13.27
N TRP A 315 -1.72 -2.75 13.46
CA TRP A 315 -1.98 -1.41 12.94
C TRP A 315 -1.19 -1.16 11.65
N CYS A 316 -1.72 -0.35 10.78
CA CYS A 316 -0.98 0.20 9.65
C CYS A 316 -1.52 1.57 9.24
N ASP A 317 -0.63 2.49 8.89
CA ASP A 317 -1.01 3.64 8.09
C ASP A 317 -1.23 3.16 6.65
N ASN A 318 -2.49 3.04 6.26
CA ASN A 318 -2.88 2.47 4.96
C ASN A 318 -2.48 3.36 3.77
N GLU A 319 -2.08 4.61 4.01
CA GLU A 319 -1.57 5.52 3.00
C GLU A 319 -0.04 5.62 3.06
N TRP A 320 0.53 5.98 4.21
CA TRP A 320 1.96 6.26 4.36
C TRP A 320 2.83 5.01 4.34
N GLY A 321 2.47 3.99 5.12
CA GLY A 321 3.16 2.70 5.08
C GLY A 321 3.14 2.09 3.68
N PHE A 322 1.99 2.14 3.01
CA PHE A 322 1.84 1.64 1.64
C PHE A 322 2.65 2.45 0.62
N ALA A 323 2.69 3.79 0.72
CA ALA A 323 3.49 4.63 -0.15
C ALA A 323 4.99 4.32 -0.05
N ASN A 324 5.49 4.06 1.16
CA ASN A 324 6.86 3.60 1.36
C ASN A 324 7.12 2.25 0.69
N ARG A 325 6.19 1.30 0.76
CA ARG A 325 6.30 0.00 0.05
C ARG A 325 6.25 0.14 -1.46
N MET A 326 5.52 1.11 -2.00
CA MET A 326 5.58 1.43 -3.43
C MET A 326 7.00 1.80 -3.86
N LEU A 327 7.69 2.63 -3.09
CA LEU A 327 9.08 3.02 -3.38
C LEU A 327 10.06 1.83 -3.23
N ASP A 328 9.89 1.00 -2.20
CA ASP A 328 10.71 -0.20 -1.99
C ASP A 328 10.57 -1.18 -3.16
N THR A 329 9.32 -1.47 -3.56
CA THR A 329 9.05 -2.38 -4.69
C THR A 329 9.58 -1.79 -6.00
N THR A 330 9.48 -0.48 -6.18
CA THR A 330 10.04 0.21 -7.35
C THR A 330 11.56 0.00 -7.45
N LEU A 331 12.30 0.15 -6.36
CA LEU A 331 13.74 -0.11 -6.31
C LEU A 331 14.05 -1.60 -6.53
N ALA A 332 13.26 -2.50 -5.95
CA ALA A 332 13.43 -3.94 -6.17
C ALA A 332 13.24 -4.33 -7.64
N MET A 333 12.21 -3.76 -8.31
CA MET A 333 12.00 -3.95 -9.76
C MET A 333 13.16 -3.43 -10.60
N ALA A 334 13.73 -2.28 -10.21
CA ALA A 334 14.87 -1.68 -10.93
C ALA A 334 16.15 -2.49 -10.73
N ALA A 335 16.37 -3.06 -9.56
CA ALA A 335 17.53 -3.90 -9.24
C ALA A 335 17.63 -5.15 -10.12
N GLN A 336 16.49 -5.64 -10.65
CA GLN A 336 16.46 -6.76 -11.60
C GLN A 336 16.90 -6.36 -13.04
N GLY A 337 17.14 -5.07 -13.29
CA GLY A 337 17.47 -4.54 -14.60
C GLY A 337 16.24 -4.31 -15.50
N PHE A 338 16.51 -3.71 -16.66
CA PHE A 338 15.51 -3.40 -17.69
C PHE A 338 15.90 -4.16 -18.97
N ARG A 339 15.10 -5.11 -19.37
CA ARG A 339 15.26 -5.85 -20.65
C ARG A 339 14.30 -5.32 -21.71
#